data_73b8dbf05ed2ac8ebb7c21e7d943ce54
#
_entry.id   73b8dbf05ed2ac8ebb7c21e7d943ce54
#
_cell.length_a   1.000
_cell.length_b   1.000
_cell.length_c   1.000
_cell.angle_alpha   90.00
_cell.angle_beta   90.00
_cell.angle_gamma   90.00
#
_symmetry.space_group_name_H-M   'P 1'
#
loop_
_entity.id
_entity.type
_entity.pdbx_description
1 polymer ?
#
loop_
_entity_poly.entity_id
_entity_poly.type
_entity_poly.pdbx_seq_one_letter_code
_entity_poly.pdbx_strand_id
1 'polypeptide(L)'
;LVGSEMCIRDSSCPPLTFAAPDEEAFRCFRLARQAAKQGGTACAVLNGANEAAVGLFLQEKLGFPEIADAVEAALDAVPQCANMTLEAALDADRQARDIVFARFR
;
A
#
# COMPACT_ATOMS: atom_id res chain seq x y z
N LEU A 1 17.78 -5.83 17.70
CA LEU A 1 18.04 -6.78 17.10
C LEU A 1 19.05 -6.55 16.21
N VAL A 2 19.22 -6.11 16.23
CA VAL A 2 19.65 -5.71 15.26
C VAL A 2 21.07 -5.55 15.23
N GLY A 3 21.70 -5.03 16.16
CA GLY A 3 23.06 -4.63 16.10
C GLY A 3 24.04 -5.78 15.89
N SER A 4 24.15 -6.66 16.85
CA SER A 4 25.17 -7.70 16.80
C SER A 4 24.91 -8.76 15.73
N GLU A 5 23.65 -9.09 15.47
CA GLU A 5 23.33 -10.01 14.40
C GLU A 5 23.69 -9.45 13.04
N MET A 6 23.41 -8.18 12.82
CA MET A 6 23.77 -7.56 11.55
C MET A 6 25.27 -7.47 11.33
N CYS A 7 26.04 -7.21 12.39
CA CYS A 7 27.48 -7.20 12.29
C CYS A 7 28.06 -8.58 11.94
N ILE A 8 27.49 -9.63 12.50
CA ILE A 8 27.92 -10.98 12.21
C ILE A 8 27.59 -11.34 10.76
N ARG A 9 26.42 -10.96 10.28
CA ARG A 9 26.01 -11.25 8.91
C ARG A 9 26.79 -10.46 7.88
N ASP A 10 27.17 -9.24 8.20
CA ASP A 10 27.97 -8.42 7.30
C ASP A 10 29.28 -9.07 6.88
N SER A 11 29.89 -9.84 7.76
CA SER A 11 31.15 -10.49 7.45
C SER A 11 30.98 -11.67 6.47
N SER A 12 29.78 -12.21 6.33
CA SER A 12 29.52 -13.38 5.48
C SER A 12 28.62 -13.08 4.28
N CYS A 13 28.04 -11.87 4.21
CA CYS A 13 27.14 -11.49 3.13
C CYS A 13 27.87 -10.71 2.04
N PRO A 14 27.43 -10.81 0.76
CA PRO A 14 27.96 -9.95 -0.27
C PRO A 14 27.64 -8.47 0.02
N PRO A 15 28.40 -7.53 -0.56
CA PRO A 15 28.10 -6.11 -0.38
C PRO A 15 26.66 -5.79 -0.76
N LEU A 16 26.01 -4.93 0.05
CA LEU A 16 24.67 -4.44 -0.25
C LEU A 16 24.79 -3.22 -1.16
N THR A 17 23.89 -3.14 -2.12
CA THR A 17 23.81 -1.98 -3.00
C THR A 17 22.54 -1.21 -2.70
N PHE A 18 22.62 0.11 -2.84
CA PHE A 18 21.50 1.00 -2.57
C PHE A 18 21.27 1.90 -3.76
N ALA A 19 20.01 2.10 -4.09
CA ALA A 19 19.61 3.00 -5.16
C ALA A 19 18.28 3.63 -4.81
N ALA A 20 17.97 4.77 -5.43
CA ALA A 20 16.66 5.37 -5.27
C ALA A 20 15.59 4.46 -5.89
N PRO A 21 14.42 4.33 -5.25
CA PRO A 21 13.35 3.51 -5.81
C PRO A 21 12.84 4.11 -7.13
N ASP A 22 12.51 3.23 -8.07
CA ASP A 22 11.90 3.64 -9.32
C ASP A 22 10.39 3.77 -9.13
N GLU A 23 9.91 4.99 -8.94
CA GLU A 23 8.50 5.24 -8.64
C GLU A 23 7.59 5.01 -9.84
N GLU A 24 8.13 4.99 -11.05
CA GLU A 24 7.34 4.64 -12.24
C GLU A 24 7.12 3.15 -12.35
N ALA A 25 8.15 2.35 -12.08
CA ALA A 25 8.03 0.90 -12.10
C ALA A 25 7.26 0.38 -10.89
N PHE A 26 7.42 1.03 -9.73
CA PHE A 26 6.77 0.59 -8.49
C PHE A 26 5.69 1.58 -8.07
N ARG A 27 4.57 1.52 -8.77
CA ARG A 27 3.45 2.45 -8.57
C ARG A 27 2.89 2.42 -7.15
N CYS A 28 2.81 1.25 -6.54
CA CYS A 28 2.31 1.14 -5.16
C CYS A 28 3.19 1.92 -4.19
N PHE A 29 4.50 1.92 -4.39
CA PHE A 29 5.41 2.72 -3.59
C PHE A 29 5.14 4.20 -3.75
N ARG A 30 4.96 4.66 -4.98
CA ARG A 30 4.62 6.06 -5.27
C ARG A 30 3.32 6.46 -4.61
N LEU A 31 2.29 5.61 -4.74
CA LEU A 31 0.98 5.86 -4.14
C LEU A 31 1.07 5.91 -2.61
N ALA A 32 1.87 5.04 -2.01
CA ALA A 32 2.08 5.03 -0.56
C ALA A 32 2.74 6.33 -0.08
N ARG A 33 3.74 6.82 -0.81
CA ARG A 33 4.38 8.09 -0.48
C ARG A 33 3.40 9.26 -0.60
N GLN A 34 2.59 9.27 -1.63
CA GLN A 34 1.58 10.31 -1.83
C GLN A 34 0.56 10.29 -0.69
N ALA A 35 0.09 9.11 -0.31
CA ALA A 35 -0.85 8.98 0.81
C ALA A 35 -0.25 9.47 2.12
N ALA A 36 1.02 9.12 2.38
CA ALA A 36 1.70 9.57 3.58
C ALA A 36 1.84 11.09 3.64
N LYS A 37 2.13 11.72 2.51
CA LYS A 37 2.22 13.18 2.42
C LYS A 37 0.87 13.86 2.57
N GLN A 38 -0.16 13.25 2.02
CA GLN A 38 -1.52 13.78 2.09
C GLN A 38 -2.06 13.75 3.51
N GLY A 39 -1.75 12.69 4.26
CA GLY A 39 -2.20 12.55 5.64
C GLY A 39 -3.69 12.22 5.77
N GLY A 40 -4.25 12.48 6.94
CA GLY A 40 -5.65 12.17 7.19
C GLY A 40 -5.93 10.68 7.02
N THR A 41 -7.04 10.34 6.38
CA THR A 41 -7.46 8.96 6.16
C THR A 41 -6.86 8.32 4.90
N ALA A 42 -5.98 9.02 4.18
CA ALA A 42 -5.41 8.50 2.94
C ALA A 42 -4.67 7.18 3.13
N CYS A 43 -3.91 7.04 4.22
CA CYS A 43 -3.20 5.80 4.50
C CYS A 43 -4.15 4.65 4.82
N ALA A 44 -5.27 4.93 5.48
CA ALA A 44 -6.29 3.90 5.74
C ALA A 44 -6.91 3.40 4.43
N VAL A 45 -7.20 4.31 3.51
CA VAL A 45 -7.71 3.95 2.18
C VAL A 45 -6.69 3.09 1.43
N LEU A 46 -5.45 3.52 1.42
CA LEU A 46 -4.38 2.79 0.74
C LEU A 46 -4.23 1.38 1.30
N ASN A 47 -4.19 1.26 2.61
CA ASN A 47 -4.02 -0.04 3.26
C ASN A 47 -5.20 -0.96 2.99
N GLY A 48 -6.42 -0.47 3.14
CA GLY A 48 -7.62 -1.27 2.89
C GLY A 48 -7.71 -1.75 1.45
N ALA A 49 -7.44 -0.85 0.51
CA ALA A 49 -7.45 -1.19 -0.91
C ALA A 49 -6.36 -2.21 -1.24
N ASN A 50 -5.17 -2.02 -0.70
CA ASN A 50 -4.06 -2.93 -0.96
C ASN A 50 -4.35 -4.34 -0.43
N GLU A 51 -4.86 -4.45 0.79
CA GLU A 51 -5.18 -5.76 1.35
C GLU A 51 -6.28 -6.47 0.57
N ALA A 52 -7.31 -5.74 0.16
CA ALA A 52 -8.37 -6.31 -0.66
C ALA A 52 -7.83 -6.77 -2.01
N ALA A 53 -7.01 -5.96 -2.65
CA ALA A 53 -6.43 -6.29 -3.95
C ALA A 53 -5.48 -7.50 -3.86
N VAL A 54 -4.65 -7.55 -2.82
CA VAL A 54 -3.76 -8.70 -2.60
C VAL A 54 -4.57 -9.97 -2.37
N GLY A 55 -5.67 -9.90 -1.60
CA GLY A 55 -6.55 -11.04 -1.41
C GLY A 55 -7.13 -11.55 -2.73
N LEU A 56 -7.56 -10.65 -3.59
CA LEU A 56 -8.07 -11.01 -4.91
C LEU A 56 -6.97 -11.57 -5.81
N PHE A 57 -5.77 -11.02 -5.73
CA PHE A 57 -4.63 -11.53 -6.46
C PHE A 57 -4.31 -12.98 -6.07
N LEU A 58 -4.34 -13.29 -4.79
CA LEU A 58 -4.09 -14.63 -4.30
C LEU A 58 -5.18 -15.62 -4.71
N GLN A 59 -6.38 -15.11 -4.99
CA GLN A 59 -7.49 -15.92 -5.53
C GLN A 59 -7.50 -15.94 -7.07
N GLU A 60 -6.47 -15.40 -7.70
CA GLU A 60 -6.32 -15.35 -9.15
C GLU A 60 -7.41 -14.54 -9.86
N LYS A 61 -8.04 -13.60 -9.16
CA LYS A 61 -9.10 -12.76 -9.71
C LYS A 61 -8.58 -11.48 -10.36
N LEU A 62 -7.34 -11.11 -10.09
CA LEU A 62 -6.67 -10.01 -10.79
C LEU A 62 -5.19 -10.30 -10.90
N GLY A 63 -4.53 -9.65 -11.85
CA GLY A 63 -3.10 -9.79 -12.07
C GLY A 63 -2.29 -8.89 -11.16
N PHE A 64 -1.01 -9.19 -11.02
CA PHE A 64 -0.12 -8.42 -10.14
C PHE A 64 -0.10 -6.91 -10.44
N PRO A 65 0.02 -6.47 -11.72
CA PRO A 65 0.00 -5.04 -12.01
C PRO A 65 -1.34 -4.38 -11.67
N GLU A 66 -2.43 -5.12 -11.63
CA GLU A 66 -3.75 -4.59 -11.33
C GLU A 66 -3.92 -4.22 -9.86
N ILE A 67 -3.03 -4.70 -8.98
CA ILE A 67 -3.04 -4.29 -7.58
C ILE A 67 -2.86 -2.77 -7.47
N ALA A 68 -1.90 -2.22 -8.21
CA ALA A 68 -1.68 -0.77 -8.21
C ALA A 68 -2.88 -0.01 -8.78
N ASP A 69 -3.50 -0.55 -9.83
CA ASP A 69 -4.70 0.05 -10.42
C ASP A 69 -5.85 0.12 -9.40
N ALA A 70 -6.03 -0.97 -8.65
CA ALA A 70 -7.08 -1.03 -7.62
C ALA A 70 -6.84 -0.02 -6.51
N VAL A 71 -5.61 0.09 -6.03
CA VAL A 71 -5.24 1.03 -4.98
C VAL A 71 -5.45 2.47 -5.45
N GLU A 72 -5.01 2.78 -6.65
CA GLU A 72 -5.19 4.11 -7.22
C GLU A 72 -6.66 4.48 -7.36
N ALA A 73 -7.47 3.55 -7.87
CA ALA A 73 -8.90 3.77 -8.02
C ALA A 73 -9.57 4.04 -6.67
N ALA A 74 -9.18 3.33 -5.63
CA ALA A 74 -9.73 3.56 -4.29
C ALA A 74 -9.31 4.92 -3.73
N LEU A 75 -8.05 5.30 -3.92
CA LEU A 75 -7.57 6.61 -3.46
C LEU A 75 -8.31 7.76 -4.15
N ASP A 76 -8.63 7.58 -5.43
CA ASP A 76 -9.37 8.59 -6.20
C ASP A 76 -10.86 8.65 -5.80
N ALA A 77 -11.45 7.51 -5.47
CA ALA A 77 -12.89 7.41 -5.25
C ALA A 77 -13.32 7.68 -3.81
N VAL A 78 -12.50 7.30 -2.82
CA VAL A 78 -12.87 7.47 -1.41
C VAL A 78 -12.50 8.88 -0.96
N PRO A 79 -13.47 9.68 -0.47
CA PRO A 79 -13.16 10.99 0.08
C PRO A 79 -12.26 10.84 1.30
N GLN A 80 -11.16 11.58 1.32
CA GLN A 80 -10.22 11.54 2.44
C GLN A 80 -10.50 12.66 3.40
N CYS A 81 -10.52 12.32 4.68
CA CYS A 81 -10.81 13.26 5.74
C CYS A 81 -9.50 13.67 6.43
N ALA A 82 -9.29 14.98 6.57
CA ALA A 82 -8.10 15.50 7.26
C ALA A 82 -8.16 15.22 8.77
N ASN A 83 -9.36 15.11 9.32
CA ASN A 83 -9.57 14.87 10.73
C ASN A 83 -9.54 13.38 11.00
N MET A 84 -8.39 12.87 11.45
CA MET A 84 -8.20 11.44 11.66
C MET A 84 -8.78 11.02 13.01
N THR A 85 -9.88 10.28 12.96
CA THR A 85 -10.45 9.60 14.12
C THR A 85 -10.46 8.11 13.83
N LEU A 86 -10.62 7.28 14.86
CA LEU A 86 -10.72 5.84 14.66
C LEU A 86 -11.90 5.50 13.76
N GLU A 87 -13.05 6.15 13.98
CA GLU A 87 -14.23 5.91 13.17
C GLU A 87 -14.00 6.28 11.71
N ALA A 88 -13.36 7.44 11.47
CA ALA A 88 -13.06 7.89 10.11
C ALA A 88 -12.10 6.91 9.42
N ALA A 89 -11.09 6.42 10.13
CA ALA A 89 -10.14 5.47 9.57
C ALA A 89 -10.81 4.14 9.23
N LEU A 90 -11.65 3.61 10.11
CA LEU A 90 -12.36 2.35 9.87
C LEU A 90 -13.35 2.47 8.71
N ASP A 91 -14.03 3.60 8.63
CA ASP A 91 -14.98 3.84 7.53
C ASP A 91 -14.26 3.97 6.19
N ALA A 92 -13.14 4.68 6.16
CA ALA A 92 -12.33 4.82 4.95
C ALA A 92 -11.78 3.47 4.49
N ASP A 93 -11.31 2.66 5.41
CA ASP A 93 -10.82 1.31 5.12
C ASP A 93 -11.94 0.45 4.50
N ARG A 94 -13.12 0.48 5.09
CA ARG A 94 -14.25 -0.28 4.57
C ARG A 94 -14.64 0.17 3.18
N GLN A 95 -14.74 1.47 2.95
CA GLN A 95 -15.10 2.00 1.64
C GLN A 95 -14.07 1.60 0.58
N ALA A 96 -12.78 1.65 0.93
CA ALA A 96 -11.72 1.27 0.02
C ALA A 96 -11.82 -0.19 -0.40
N ARG A 97 -12.07 -1.08 0.57
CA ARG A 97 -12.26 -2.51 0.30
C ARG A 97 -13.47 -2.75 -0.59
N ASP A 98 -14.58 -2.09 -0.31
CA ASP A 98 -15.80 -2.23 -1.10
C ASP A 98 -15.59 -1.81 -2.55
N ILE A 99 -14.86 -0.74 -2.78
CA ILE A 99 -14.55 -0.27 -4.13
C ILE A 99 -13.71 -1.29 -4.89
N VAL A 100 -12.70 -1.84 -4.25
CA VAL A 100 -11.83 -2.84 -4.88
C VAL A 100 -12.65 -4.10 -5.21
N PHE A 101 -13.44 -4.59 -4.28
CA PHE A 101 -14.25 -5.78 -4.52
C PHE A 101 -15.29 -5.56 -5.61
N ALA A 102 -15.90 -4.38 -5.66
CA ALA A 102 -16.87 -4.08 -6.70
C ALA A 102 -16.23 -4.02 -8.09
N ARG A 103 -14.98 -3.56 -8.17
CA ARG A 103 -14.29 -3.39 -9.45
C ARG A 103 -13.74 -4.70 -10.00
N PHE A 104 -13.24 -5.59 -9.14
CA PHE A 104 -12.48 -6.78 -9.57
C PHE A 104 -13.10 -8.11 -9.14
N ARG A 105 -14.25 -8.09 -8.58
CA ARG A 105 -14.91 -9.28 -8.08
C ARG A 105 -15.42 -10.19 -9.20
#